data_29d3bfe4ea50d67d751badbce73b9755
#
_entry.id   29d3bfe4ea50d67d751badbce73b9755
#
_cell.length_a   1.000
_cell.length_b   1.000
_cell.length_c   1.000
_cell.angle_alpha   90.00
_cell.angle_beta   90.00
_cell.angle_gamma   90.00
#
_symmetry.space_group_name_H-M   'P 1'
#
loop_
_entity.id
_entity.type
_entity.pdbx_description
1 polymer ?
#
loop_
_entity_poly.entity_id
_entity_poly.type
_entity_poly.pdbx_seq_one_letter_code
_entity_poly.pdbx_strand_id
1 'polypeptide(L)'
;TLLYTVCCLVLQFVIGFALALFFTKKFSFSKPVRGLLMMPWMIPITVTALMFKFIFGTDVGILNYILKSLGLISQNIDWLTSSGTAMIALVAANVWIGIPFNMILISTGLTTIPTELYESASIDGAGKLDTFFKITLPLLRPTIESVLILGFIYTFKVFDLVFVMTGGGPVNSTQMLST
;
A
#
# COMPACT_ATOMS: atom_id res chain seq x y z
N THR A 1 -5.86 -16.39 -3.43
CA THR A 1 -6.68 -15.16 -3.40
C THR A 1 -6.79 -14.57 -2.01
N LEU A 2 -7.37 -15.28 -1.02
CA LEU A 2 -7.62 -14.72 0.32
C LEU A 2 -6.35 -14.25 1.02
N LEU A 3 -5.29 -15.08 1.05
CA LEU A 3 -4.02 -14.71 1.65
C LEU A 3 -3.44 -13.44 1.00
N TYR A 4 -3.45 -13.39 -0.33
CA TYR A 4 -3.01 -12.23 -1.10
C TYR A 4 -3.82 -10.97 -0.72
N THR A 5 -5.14 -11.08 -0.74
CA THR A 5 -6.04 -9.97 -0.44
C THR A 5 -5.81 -9.43 0.97
N VAL A 6 -5.72 -10.31 1.96
CA VAL A 6 -5.49 -9.89 3.36
C VAL A 6 -4.12 -9.23 3.52
N CYS A 7 -3.05 -9.83 2.97
CA CYS A 7 -1.71 -9.24 3.04
C CYS A 7 -1.67 -7.85 2.39
N CYS A 8 -2.24 -7.71 1.18
CA CYS A 8 -2.28 -6.43 0.50
C CYS A 8 -3.09 -5.40 1.30
N LEU A 9 -4.28 -5.78 1.77
CA LEU A 9 -5.18 -4.88 2.51
C LEU A 9 -4.52 -4.35 3.78
N VAL A 10 -3.92 -5.25 4.57
CA VAL A 10 -3.24 -4.85 5.82
C VAL A 10 -2.07 -3.91 5.54
N LEU A 11 -1.20 -4.27 4.59
CA LEU A 11 -0.03 -3.44 4.28
C LEU A 11 -0.41 -2.09 3.68
N GLN A 12 -1.35 -2.05 2.74
CA GLN A 12 -1.86 -0.81 2.14
C GLN A 12 -2.49 0.11 3.19
N PHE A 13 -3.31 -0.48 4.06
CA PHE A 13 -3.99 0.27 5.12
C PHE A 13 -2.98 0.84 6.11
N VAL A 14 -2.08 0.01 6.65
CA VAL A 14 -1.09 0.45 7.66
C VAL A 14 -0.19 1.55 7.11
N ILE A 15 0.37 1.36 5.90
CA ILE A 15 1.26 2.34 5.29
C ILE A 15 0.48 3.61 4.90
N GLY A 16 -0.69 3.46 4.28
CA GLY A 16 -1.55 4.58 3.90
C GLY A 16 -2.03 5.40 5.09
N PHE A 17 -2.40 4.73 6.19
CA PHE A 17 -2.78 5.36 7.45
C PHE A 17 -1.61 6.13 8.08
N ALA A 18 -0.43 5.50 8.16
CA ALA A 18 0.77 6.15 8.67
C ALA A 18 1.14 7.40 7.85
N LEU A 19 1.08 7.31 6.52
CA LEU A 19 1.31 8.46 5.63
C LEU A 19 0.24 9.53 5.80
N ALA A 20 -1.04 9.18 5.93
CA ALA A 20 -2.11 10.13 6.19
C ALA A 20 -1.85 10.92 7.47
N LEU A 21 -1.49 10.24 8.57
CA LEU A 21 -1.12 10.90 9.83
C LEU A 21 0.16 11.75 9.70
N PHE A 22 1.15 11.27 8.95
CA PHE A 22 2.37 12.04 8.72
C PHE A 22 2.06 13.37 8.01
N PHE A 23 1.18 13.35 7.01
CA PHE A 23 0.79 14.54 6.25
C PHE A 23 -0.23 15.45 6.95
N THR A 24 -0.71 15.13 8.15
CA THR A 24 -1.41 16.12 8.99
C THR A 24 -0.46 17.21 9.47
N LYS A 25 0.83 16.90 9.60
CA LYS A 25 1.87 17.88 9.95
C LYS A 25 2.12 18.81 8.76
N LYS A 26 2.07 20.11 9.02
CA LYS A 26 2.41 21.14 8.02
C LYS A 26 3.93 21.26 7.90
N PHE A 27 4.49 20.95 6.72
CA PHE A 27 5.88 21.21 6.37
C PHE A 27 5.96 21.69 4.91
N SER A 28 7.00 22.47 4.60
CA SER A 28 7.12 23.22 3.33
C SER A 28 6.95 22.38 2.06
N PHE A 29 7.42 21.13 2.08
CA PHE A 29 7.36 20.22 0.92
C PHE A 29 6.20 19.22 0.98
N SER A 30 5.24 19.36 1.90
CA SER A 30 4.13 18.40 2.05
C SER A 30 3.28 18.24 0.79
N LYS A 31 2.99 19.36 0.09
CA LYS A 31 2.18 19.35 -1.16
C LYS A 31 2.86 18.58 -2.30
N PRO A 32 4.11 18.93 -2.72
CA PRO A 32 4.77 18.21 -3.80
C PRO A 32 5.04 16.74 -3.45
N VAL A 33 5.43 16.41 -2.23
CA VAL A 33 5.65 15.01 -1.82
C VAL A 33 4.34 14.21 -1.87
N ARG A 34 3.22 14.79 -1.40
CA ARG A 34 1.91 14.16 -1.53
C ARG A 34 1.53 13.93 -3.00
N GLY A 35 1.81 14.89 -3.89
CA GLY A 35 1.60 14.75 -5.33
C GLY A 35 2.41 13.61 -5.93
N LEU A 36 3.70 13.49 -5.58
CA LEU A 36 4.56 12.38 -6.01
C LEU A 36 4.05 11.02 -5.53
N LEU A 37 3.61 10.93 -4.28
CA LEU A 37 3.03 9.71 -3.72
C LEU A 37 1.70 9.31 -4.37
N MET A 38 1.04 10.22 -5.09
CA MET A 38 -0.18 9.90 -5.85
C MET A 38 0.09 9.28 -7.23
N MET A 39 1.30 9.43 -7.77
CA MET A 39 1.64 8.92 -9.11
C MET A 39 1.33 7.43 -9.31
N PRO A 40 1.62 6.52 -8.36
CA PRO A 40 1.33 5.10 -8.52
C PRO A 40 -0.12 4.80 -8.90
N TRP A 41 -1.05 5.52 -8.31
CA TRP A 41 -2.48 5.32 -8.54
C TRP A 41 -2.97 5.86 -9.89
N MET A 42 -2.21 6.79 -10.50
CA MET A 42 -2.54 7.38 -11.79
C MET A 42 -2.04 6.54 -12.98
N ILE A 43 -1.09 5.63 -12.73
CA ILE A 43 -0.51 4.78 -13.79
C ILE A 43 -1.47 3.60 -14.07
N PRO A 44 -1.76 3.29 -15.35
CA PRO A 44 -2.55 2.11 -15.70
C PRO A 44 -1.95 0.83 -15.08
N ILE A 45 -2.81 -0.02 -14.52
CA ILE A 45 -2.39 -1.22 -13.78
C ILE A 45 -1.51 -2.15 -14.62
N THR A 46 -1.81 -2.29 -15.91
CA THR A 46 -1.02 -3.11 -16.84
C THR A 46 0.39 -2.57 -17.02
N VAL A 47 0.55 -1.23 -17.10
CA VAL A 47 1.86 -0.58 -17.20
C VAL A 47 2.65 -0.80 -15.91
N THR A 48 1.99 -0.64 -14.77
CA THR A 48 2.60 -0.93 -13.46
C THR A 48 3.03 -2.40 -13.36
N ALA A 49 2.19 -3.33 -13.83
CA ALA A 49 2.53 -4.75 -13.84
C ALA A 49 3.77 -5.05 -14.68
N LEU A 50 3.88 -4.45 -15.88
CA LEU A 50 5.07 -4.57 -16.73
C LEU A 50 6.31 -3.97 -16.05
N MET A 51 6.18 -2.79 -15.45
CA MET A 51 7.27 -2.15 -14.72
C MET A 51 7.78 -3.05 -13.59
N PHE A 52 6.89 -3.59 -12.77
CA PHE A 52 7.27 -4.51 -11.70
C PHE A 52 7.83 -5.83 -12.23
N LYS A 53 7.32 -6.34 -13.37
CA LYS A 53 7.90 -7.52 -14.02
C LYS A 53 9.37 -7.31 -14.41
N PHE A 54 9.74 -6.11 -14.89
CA PHE A 54 11.14 -5.75 -15.14
C PHE A 54 11.93 -5.58 -13.84
N ILE A 55 11.37 -4.92 -12.83
CA ILE A 55 12.05 -4.71 -11.52
C ILE A 55 12.41 -6.06 -10.89
N PHE A 56 11.51 -7.04 -10.95
CA PHE A 56 11.67 -8.37 -10.39
C PHE A 56 12.26 -9.40 -11.38
N GLY A 57 12.74 -8.96 -12.54
CA GLY A 57 13.41 -9.85 -13.51
C GLY A 57 14.65 -10.52 -12.90
N THR A 58 14.88 -11.80 -13.24
CA THR A 58 15.99 -12.59 -12.67
C THR A 58 17.35 -12.04 -13.10
N ASP A 59 17.57 -11.87 -14.42
CA ASP A 59 18.89 -11.53 -14.95
C ASP A 59 19.13 -10.03 -15.06
N VAL A 60 18.11 -9.27 -15.46
CA VAL A 60 18.21 -7.83 -15.73
C VAL A 60 17.43 -6.99 -14.71
N GLY A 61 16.85 -7.63 -13.70
CA GLY A 61 16.00 -6.94 -12.72
C GLY A 61 16.81 -6.01 -11.80
N ILE A 62 16.37 -4.76 -11.69
CA ILE A 62 17.04 -3.76 -10.86
C ILE A 62 17.10 -4.16 -9.38
N LEU A 63 16.12 -4.94 -8.90
CA LEU A 63 16.10 -5.39 -7.50
C LEU A 63 17.27 -6.33 -7.20
N ASN A 64 17.54 -7.33 -8.05
CA ASN A 64 18.68 -8.21 -7.90
C ASN A 64 20.00 -7.45 -7.98
N TYR A 65 20.08 -6.48 -8.88
CA TYR A 65 21.26 -5.63 -8.99
C TYR A 65 21.54 -4.84 -7.69
N ILE A 66 20.51 -4.19 -7.14
CA ILE A 66 20.63 -3.45 -5.88
C ILE A 66 21.00 -4.38 -4.71
N LEU A 67 20.32 -5.51 -4.56
CA LEU A 67 20.61 -6.45 -3.48
C LEU A 67 22.02 -7.02 -3.55
N LYS A 68 22.55 -7.29 -4.75
CA LYS A 68 23.94 -7.70 -4.95
C LYS A 68 24.94 -6.61 -4.61
N SER A 69 24.68 -5.38 -5.06
CA SER A 69 25.57 -4.23 -4.80
C SER A 69 25.67 -3.90 -3.32
N LEU A 70 24.60 -4.18 -2.54
CA LEU A 70 24.57 -4.05 -1.09
C LEU A 70 25.16 -5.27 -0.36
N GLY A 71 25.57 -6.32 -1.07
CA GLY A 71 26.10 -7.55 -0.49
C GLY A 71 25.06 -8.41 0.25
N LEU A 72 23.77 -8.15 0.02
CA LEU A 72 22.68 -8.87 0.69
C LEU A 72 22.41 -10.24 0.08
N ILE A 73 22.74 -10.42 -1.19
CA ILE A 73 22.62 -11.70 -1.91
C ILE A 73 23.89 -11.95 -2.74
N SER A 74 24.28 -13.23 -2.86
CA SER A 74 25.39 -13.68 -3.69
C SER A 74 24.98 -14.09 -5.11
N GLN A 75 23.74 -14.58 -5.24
CA GLN A 75 23.17 -15.03 -6.52
C GLN A 75 21.84 -14.34 -6.79
N ASN A 76 21.44 -14.30 -8.07
CA ASN A 76 20.13 -13.76 -8.44
C ASN A 76 19.01 -14.59 -7.84
N ILE A 77 17.98 -13.92 -7.37
CA ILE A 77 16.74 -14.53 -6.87
C ILE A 77 15.74 -14.57 -8.01
N ASP A 78 15.13 -15.72 -8.21
CA ASP A 78 14.02 -15.91 -9.16
C ASP A 78 12.71 -15.45 -8.53
N TRP A 79 12.47 -14.15 -8.57
CA TRP A 79 11.32 -13.53 -7.91
C TRP A 79 9.96 -14.00 -8.46
N LEU A 80 9.85 -14.19 -9.79
CA LEU A 80 8.56 -14.46 -10.44
C LEU A 80 8.36 -15.95 -10.78
N THR A 81 9.42 -16.75 -10.76
CA THR A 81 9.40 -18.15 -11.13
C THR A 81 9.42 -19.11 -9.94
N SER A 82 9.63 -18.60 -8.74
CA SER A 82 9.54 -19.36 -7.49
C SER A 82 8.22 -19.05 -6.76
N SER A 83 7.51 -20.07 -6.28
CA SER A 83 6.17 -19.92 -5.69
C SER A 83 6.10 -18.94 -4.51
N GLY A 84 7.11 -18.96 -3.63
CA GLY A 84 7.14 -18.08 -2.46
C GLY A 84 7.40 -16.63 -2.82
N THR A 85 8.41 -16.38 -3.66
CA THR A 85 8.82 -15.03 -4.05
C THR A 85 7.83 -14.37 -5.03
N ALA A 86 7.18 -15.16 -5.91
CA ALA A 86 6.17 -14.63 -6.84
C ALA A 86 4.98 -13.99 -6.10
N MET A 87 4.53 -14.60 -5.01
CA MET A 87 3.47 -14.02 -4.18
C MET A 87 3.94 -12.71 -3.52
N ILE A 88 5.16 -12.67 -3.01
CA ILE A 88 5.75 -11.44 -2.42
C ILE A 88 5.85 -10.33 -3.47
N ALA A 89 6.32 -10.65 -4.67
CA ALA A 89 6.42 -9.68 -5.76
C ALA A 89 5.05 -9.09 -6.15
N LEU A 90 4.02 -9.93 -6.24
CA LEU A 90 2.65 -9.50 -6.51
C LEU A 90 2.08 -8.62 -5.39
N VAL A 91 2.29 -9.02 -4.13
CA VAL A 91 1.87 -8.23 -2.97
C VAL A 91 2.57 -6.87 -2.98
N ALA A 92 3.89 -6.83 -3.21
CA ALA A 92 4.65 -5.58 -3.25
C ALA A 92 4.14 -4.62 -4.35
N ALA A 93 3.88 -5.13 -5.55
CA ALA A 93 3.34 -4.33 -6.65
C ALA A 93 1.94 -3.79 -6.34
N ASN A 94 1.05 -4.62 -5.81
CA ASN A 94 -0.31 -4.20 -5.45
C ASN A 94 -0.31 -3.19 -4.29
N VAL A 95 0.52 -3.43 -3.28
CA VAL A 95 0.66 -2.50 -2.15
C VAL A 95 1.12 -1.13 -2.62
N TRP A 96 2.11 -1.07 -3.52
CA TRP A 96 2.59 0.17 -4.09
C TRP A 96 1.47 0.97 -4.80
N ILE A 97 0.59 0.30 -5.55
CA ILE A 97 -0.56 0.92 -6.21
C ILE A 97 -1.61 1.41 -5.19
N GLY A 98 -1.87 0.63 -4.15
CA GLY A 98 -2.96 0.88 -3.21
C GLY A 98 -2.66 1.89 -2.11
N ILE A 99 -1.38 2.13 -1.77
CA ILE A 99 -0.99 3.08 -0.72
C ILE A 99 -1.58 4.48 -0.94
N PRO A 100 -1.49 5.12 -2.14
CA PRO A 100 -2.01 6.46 -2.36
C PRO A 100 -3.52 6.57 -2.11
N PHE A 101 -4.27 5.57 -2.55
CA PHE A 101 -5.73 5.53 -2.36
C PHE A 101 -6.10 5.53 -0.88
N ASN A 102 -5.48 4.64 -0.09
CA ASN A 102 -5.66 4.58 1.36
C ASN A 102 -5.27 5.90 2.03
N MET A 103 -4.10 6.44 1.67
CA MET A 103 -3.60 7.70 2.21
C MET A 103 -4.56 8.87 1.97
N ILE A 104 -5.14 8.98 0.76
CA ILE A 104 -6.07 10.07 0.44
C ILE A 104 -7.37 9.94 1.22
N LEU A 105 -8.00 8.78 1.20
CA LEU A 105 -9.28 8.59 1.88
C LEU A 105 -9.17 8.84 3.38
N ILE A 106 -8.12 8.30 4.01
CA ILE A 106 -7.87 8.53 5.44
C ILE A 106 -7.55 10.00 5.71
N SER A 107 -6.74 10.65 4.86
CA SER A 107 -6.47 12.08 4.99
C SER A 107 -7.74 12.92 4.90
N THR A 108 -8.65 12.58 3.99
CA THR A 108 -9.95 13.25 3.87
C THR A 108 -10.78 13.05 5.14
N GLY A 109 -10.85 11.82 5.67
CA GLY A 109 -11.53 11.56 6.95
C GLY A 109 -10.93 12.35 8.11
N LEU A 110 -9.60 12.48 8.18
CA LEU A 110 -8.95 13.29 9.20
C LEU A 110 -9.33 14.78 9.13
N THR A 111 -9.59 15.31 7.93
CA THR A 111 -10.00 16.72 7.77
C THR A 111 -11.45 16.98 8.16
N THR A 112 -12.29 15.96 8.32
CA THR A 112 -13.66 16.11 8.75
C THR A 112 -13.82 16.20 10.27
N ILE A 113 -12.77 15.88 11.03
CA ILE A 113 -12.78 15.97 12.49
C ILE A 113 -12.61 17.44 12.91
N PRO A 114 -13.56 18.01 13.66
CA PRO A 114 -13.47 19.39 14.12
C PRO A 114 -12.24 19.64 15.00
N THR A 115 -11.54 20.74 14.75
CA THR A 115 -10.33 21.12 15.51
C THR A 115 -10.60 21.40 16.96
N GLU A 116 -11.81 21.88 17.27
CA GLU A 116 -12.30 22.18 18.61
C GLU A 116 -12.22 20.98 19.57
N LEU A 117 -12.40 19.75 19.04
CA LEU A 117 -12.27 18.54 19.83
C LEU A 117 -10.82 18.30 20.30
N TYR A 118 -9.86 18.64 19.47
CA TYR A 118 -8.43 18.54 19.81
C TYR A 118 -8.01 19.64 20.79
N GLU A 119 -8.57 20.84 20.63
CA GLU A 119 -8.33 21.97 21.52
C GLU A 119 -8.90 21.70 22.91
N SER A 120 -10.15 21.23 23.01
CA SER A 120 -10.77 20.85 24.29
C SER A 120 -9.99 19.73 24.97
N ALA A 121 -9.60 18.69 24.26
CA ALA A 121 -8.78 17.61 24.82
C ALA A 121 -7.41 18.11 25.34
N SER A 122 -6.82 19.10 24.67
CA SER A 122 -5.57 19.71 25.12
C SER A 122 -5.75 20.50 26.43
N ILE A 123 -6.88 21.20 26.59
CA ILE A 123 -7.23 21.91 27.83
C ILE A 123 -7.42 20.93 28.99
N ASP A 124 -8.06 19.77 28.70
CA ASP A 124 -8.27 18.69 29.67
C ASP A 124 -6.98 17.90 29.98
N GLY A 125 -5.83 18.28 29.40
CA GLY A 125 -4.55 17.64 29.64
C GLY A 125 -4.36 16.30 28.94
N ALA A 126 -5.16 15.98 27.94
CA ALA A 126 -5.04 14.73 27.17
C ALA A 126 -3.72 14.67 26.40
N GLY A 127 -2.96 13.59 26.57
CA GLY A 127 -1.77 13.31 25.81
C GLY A 127 -2.06 12.93 24.34
N LYS A 128 -1.03 12.92 23.47
CA LYS A 128 -1.17 12.56 22.04
C LYS A 128 -1.78 11.18 21.81
N LEU A 129 -1.45 10.20 22.65
CA LEU A 129 -1.97 8.86 22.56
C LEU A 129 -3.46 8.82 22.98
N ASP A 130 -3.81 9.49 24.07
CA ASP A 130 -5.21 9.60 24.50
C ASP A 130 -6.07 10.26 23.42
N THR A 131 -5.62 11.37 22.86
CA THR A 131 -6.29 12.07 21.76
C THR A 131 -6.44 11.18 20.55
N PHE A 132 -5.41 10.40 20.19
CA PHE A 132 -5.48 9.49 19.07
C PHE A 132 -6.50 8.37 19.29
N PHE A 133 -6.45 7.66 20.42
CA PHE A 133 -7.32 6.50 20.66
C PHE A 133 -8.75 6.89 21.07
N LYS A 134 -8.93 8.03 21.75
CA LYS A 134 -10.26 8.43 22.28
C LYS A 134 -11.02 9.40 21.36
N ILE A 135 -10.33 10.12 20.46
CA ILE A 135 -10.96 11.10 19.55
C ILE A 135 -10.73 10.71 18.11
N THR A 136 -9.47 10.66 17.66
CA THR A 136 -9.14 10.49 16.24
C THR A 136 -9.65 9.15 15.69
N LEU A 137 -9.28 8.05 16.33
CA LEU A 137 -9.58 6.71 15.84
C LEU A 137 -11.09 6.40 15.86
N PRO A 138 -11.86 6.71 16.91
CA PRO A 138 -13.32 6.52 16.92
C PRO A 138 -14.05 7.35 15.86
N LEU A 139 -13.67 8.61 15.68
CA LEU A 139 -14.28 9.49 14.68
C LEU A 139 -13.90 9.12 13.24
N LEU A 140 -12.74 8.50 13.03
CA LEU A 140 -12.32 7.96 11.73
C LEU A 140 -12.98 6.61 11.40
N ARG A 141 -13.63 5.95 12.33
CA ARG A 141 -14.18 4.60 12.13
C ARG A 141 -15.00 4.45 10.84
N PRO A 142 -15.94 5.35 10.48
CA PRO A 142 -16.70 5.22 9.23
C PRO A 142 -15.80 5.29 7.98
N THR A 143 -14.78 6.16 8.02
CA THR A 143 -13.79 6.26 6.93
C THR A 143 -12.95 5.00 6.84
N ILE A 144 -12.48 4.46 7.96
CA ILE A 144 -11.70 3.21 8.01
C ILE A 144 -12.51 2.04 7.43
N GLU A 145 -13.76 1.89 7.84
CA GLU A 145 -14.66 0.85 7.33
C GLU A 145 -14.84 0.97 5.81
N SER A 146 -15.06 2.18 5.31
CA SER A 146 -15.17 2.45 3.86
C SER A 146 -13.88 2.11 3.10
N VAL A 147 -12.72 2.50 3.63
CA VAL A 147 -11.40 2.22 3.04
C VAL A 147 -11.15 0.71 2.97
N LEU A 148 -11.45 -0.01 4.04
CA LEU A 148 -11.26 -1.46 4.10
C LEU A 148 -12.19 -2.21 3.13
N ILE A 149 -13.46 -1.81 3.04
CA ILE A 149 -14.43 -2.41 2.12
C ILE A 149 -14.00 -2.17 0.66
N LEU A 150 -13.71 -0.92 0.31
CA LEU A 150 -13.27 -0.59 -1.05
C LEU A 150 -11.94 -1.25 -1.39
N GLY A 151 -10.98 -1.22 -0.47
CA GLY A 151 -9.69 -1.90 -0.62
C GLY A 151 -9.84 -3.40 -0.85
N PHE A 152 -10.74 -4.05 -0.10
CA PHE A 152 -11.07 -5.45 -0.29
C PHE A 152 -11.63 -5.70 -1.69
N ILE A 153 -12.61 -4.93 -2.13
CA ILE A 153 -13.25 -5.09 -3.45
C ILE A 153 -12.22 -4.92 -4.56
N TYR A 154 -11.38 -3.88 -4.51
CA TYR A 154 -10.36 -3.62 -5.54
C TYR A 154 -9.27 -4.68 -5.58
N THR A 155 -8.82 -5.15 -4.41
CA THR A 155 -7.76 -6.16 -4.33
C THR A 155 -8.26 -7.56 -4.66
N PHE A 156 -9.48 -7.91 -4.23
CA PHE A 156 -10.06 -9.24 -4.47
C PHE A 156 -10.33 -9.51 -5.95
N LYS A 157 -10.74 -8.50 -6.70
CA LYS A 157 -11.03 -8.61 -8.14
C LYS A 157 -9.82 -8.36 -9.05
N VAL A 158 -8.60 -8.26 -8.49
CA VAL A 158 -7.40 -7.98 -9.28
C VAL A 158 -7.14 -9.10 -10.28
N PHE A 159 -7.07 -8.74 -11.57
CA PHE A 159 -6.78 -9.65 -12.69
C PHE A 159 -5.49 -9.23 -13.40
N ASP A 160 -5.47 -8.01 -13.95
CA ASP A 160 -4.41 -7.54 -14.85
C ASP A 160 -3.01 -7.65 -14.24
N LEU A 161 -2.85 -7.28 -12.96
CA LEU A 161 -1.56 -7.31 -12.27
C LEU A 161 -1.01 -8.73 -12.21
N VAL A 162 -1.83 -9.69 -11.79
CA VAL A 162 -1.44 -11.10 -11.64
C VAL A 162 -1.18 -11.73 -13.00
N PHE A 163 -2.08 -11.50 -13.96
CA PHE A 163 -1.97 -12.07 -15.30
C PHE A 163 -0.70 -11.59 -16.02
N VAL A 164 -0.39 -10.30 -15.98
CA VAL A 164 0.76 -9.72 -16.67
C VAL A 164 2.09 -10.10 -15.98
N MET A 165 2.13 -10.10 -14.64
CA MET A 165 3.37 -10.39 -13.91
C MET A 165 3.73 -11.87 -13.91
N THR A 166 2.77 -12.77 -13.66
CA THR A 166 3.04 -14.19 -13.42
C THR A 166 2.18 -15.15 -14.26
N GLY A 167 1.06 -14.67 -14.85
CA GLY A 167 0.11 -15.53 -15.53
C GLY A 167 -0.51 -16.61 -14.63
N GLY A 168 -0.53 -16.38 -13.29
CA GLY A 168 -0.98 -17.37 -12.30
C GLY A 168 0.12 -18.36 -11.84
N GLY A 169 1.31 -18.32 -12.47
CA GLY A 169 2.45 -19.20 -12.16
C GLY A 169 3.28 -18.75 -10.93
N PRO A 170 4.30 -19.54 -10.57
CA PRO A 170 4.59 -20.89 -11.03
C PRO A 170 3.62 -21.93 -10.43
N VAL A 171 3.35 -22.98 -11.19
CA VAL A 171 2.50 -24.14 -10.77
C VAL A 171 1.17 -23.68 -10.10
N ASN A 172 0.50 -22.70 -10.70
CA ASN A 172 -0.75 -22.08 -10.19
C ASN A 172 -0.65 -21.45 -8.78
N SER A 173 0.55 -21.23 -8.24
CA SER A 173 0.73 -20.71 -6.89
C SER A 173 0.23 -19.27 -6.72
N THR A 174 0.18 -18.51 -7.80
CA THR A 174 -0.34 -17.13 -7.82
C THR A 174 -1.69 -17.02 -8.53
N GLN A 175 -2.32 -18.14 -8.86
CA GLN A 175 -3.65 -18.11 -9.46
C GLN A 175 -4.68 -17.53 -8.50
N MET A 176 -5.46 -16.57 -8.98
CA MET A 176 -6.52 -15.90 -8.24
C MET A 176 -7.89 -16.35 -8.72
N LEU A 177 -8.94 -16.06 -7.96
CA LEU A 177 -10.32 -16.34 -8.42
C LEU A 177 -10.70 -15.57 -9.67
N SER A 178 -9.99 -14.48 -9.94
CA SER A 178 -10.18 -13.62 -11.11
C SER A 178 -9.31 -14.02 -12.31
N THR A 179 -8.30 -14.89 -12.12
CA THR A 179 -7.41 -15.43 -13.18
C THR A 179 -7.68 -16.89 -13.45
#